data_8d726bee5913bb81306af1f8a486e080
#
_entry.id   8d726bee5913bb81306af1f8a486e080
#
_cell.length_a   1.000
_cell.length_b   1.000
_cell.length_c   1.000
_cell.angle_alpha   90.00
_cell.angle_beta   90.00
_cell.angle_gamma   90.00
#
_symmetry.space_group_name_H-M   'P 1'
#
loop_
_entity.id
_entity.type
_entity.pdbx_description
1 polymer ?
#
loop_
_entity_poly.entity_id
_entity_poly.type
_entity_poly.pdbx_seq_one_letter_code
_entity_poly.pdbx_strand_id
1 'polypeptide(L)'
;MPVTSAQVRMARAALNWTVRDLAEATGLHRNTINNIEVGRYAGDPKTLEVIQRTLGVAGIEFIDENGGGPGVRLRKTVREKPSR
;
A
#
# COMPACT_ATOMS: atom_id res chain seq x y z
N MET A 1 3.25 2.65 13.21
CA MET A 1 1.81 2.48 13.01
C MET A 1 1.55 1.55 11.84
N PRO A 2 0.81 0.50 12.02
CA PRO A 2 0.54 -0.41 10.91
C PRO A 2 -0.44 0.23 9.93
N VAL A 3 -0.31 -0.12 8.67
CA VAL A 3 -1.23 0.38 7.67
C VAL A 3 -2.59 -0.27 7.88
N THR A 4 -3.63 0.43 7.47
CA THR A 4 -4.99 -0.08 7.54
C THR A 4 -5.39 -0.67 6.20
N SER A 5 -6.47 -1.46 6.21
CA SER A 5 -7.04 -2.00 4.98
C SER A 5 -7.31 -0.89 3.97
N ALA A 6 -7.88 0.21 4.45
CA ALA A 6 -8.23 1.33 3.57
C ALA A 6 -6.98 1.94 2.96
N GLN A 7 -5.91 2.06 3.73
CA GLN A 7 -4.67 2.63 3.20
C GLN A 7 -4.08 1.74 2.11
N VAL A 8 -4.16 0.42 2.27
CA VAL A 8 -3.65 -0.49 1.24
C VAL A 8 -4.44 -0.31 -0.05
N ARG A 9 -5.78 -0.24 0.06
CA ARG A 9 -6.61 -0.02 -1.12
C ARG A 9 -6.31 1.34 -1.76
N MET A 10 -6.18 2.37 -0.95
CA MET A 10 -5.89 3.71 -1.45
C MET A 10 -4.54 3.76 -2.17
N ALA A 11 -3.53 3.12 -1.58
CA ALA A 11 -2.19 3.13 -2.15
C ALA A 11 -2.18 2.41 -3.49
N ARG A 12 -2.84 1.25 -3.54
CA ARG A 12 -2.90 0.50 -4.77
C ARG A 12 -3.62 1.30 -5.85
N ALA A 13 -4.72 1.93 -5.50
CA ALA A 13 -5.46 2.76 -6.45
C ALA A 13 -4.64 3.95 -6.93
N ALA A 14 -3.91 4.58 -6.02
CA ALA A 14 -3.08 5.72 -6.37
C ALA A 14 -2.00 5.34 -7.38
N LEU A 15 -1.50 4.11 -7.28
CA LEU A 15 -0.49 3.62 -8.21
C LEU A 15 -1.11 2.99 -9.46
N ASN A 16 -2.42 2.87 -9.47
CA ASN A 16 -3.13 2.22 -10.57
C ASN A 16 -2.74 0.74 -10.67
N TRP A 17 -2.48 0.13 -9.54
CA TRP A 17 -2.09 -1.28 -9.45
C TRP A 17 -3.30 -2.16 -9.17
N THR A 18 -3.30 -3.35 -9.77
CA THR A 18 -4.28 -4.37 -9.41
C THR A 18 -3.80 -5.11 -8.17
N VAL A 19 -4.68 -5.94 -7.59
CA VAL A 19 -4.29 -6.81 -6.50
C VAL A 19 -3.15 -7.72 -6.94
N ARG A 20 -3.21 -8.19 -8.19
CA ARG A 20 -2.16 -9.03 -8.73
C ARG A 20 -0.82 -8.30 -8.78
N ASP A 21 -0.85 -7.02 -9.19
CA ASP A 21 0.38 -6.24 -9.23
C ASP A 21 1.02 -6.15 -7.85
N LEU A 22 0.19 -5.89 -6.84
CA LEU A 22 0.71 -5.79 -5.48
C LEU A 22 1.21 -7.14 -4.99
N ALA A 23 0.50 -8.22 -5.31
CA ALA A 23 0.93 -9.55 -4.93
C ALA A 23 2.29 -9.87 -5.53
N GLU A 24 2.48 -9.56 -6.81
CA GLU A 24 3.76 -9.81 -7.47
C GLU A 24 4.87 -8.97 -6.86
N ALA A 25 4.59 -7.73 -6.57
CA ALA A 25 5.62 -6.83 -6.03
C ALA A 25 6.03 -7.22 -4.60
N THR A 26 5.11 -7.78 -3.83
CA THR A 26 5.39 -8.14 -2.43
C THR A 26 5.85 -9.58 -2.28
N GLY A 27 5.56 -10.43 -3.26
CA GLY A 27 5.78 -11.87 -3.12
C GLY A 27 4.72 -12.57 -2.31
N LEU A 28 3.63 -11.88 -2.00
CA LEU A 28 2.53 -12.44 -1.22
C LEU A 28 1.47 -13.00 -2.15
N HIS A 29 0.67 -13.93 -1.62
CA HIS A 29 -0.41 -14.50 -2.40
C HIS A 29 -1.54 -13.47 -2.57
N ARG A 30 -2.20 -13.50 -3.74
CA ARG A 30 -3.32 -12.59 -4.01
C ARG A 30 -4.40 -12.67 -2.95
N ASN A 31 -4.69 -13.88 -2.47
CA ASN A 31 -5.72 -14.05 -1.46
C ASN A 31 -5.36 -13.34 -0.17
N THR A 32 -4.07 -13.34 0.18
CA THR A 32 -3.62 -12.62 1.37
C THR A 32 -3.88 -11.13 1.22
N ILE A 33 -3.51 -10.57 0.08
CA ILE A 33 -3.74 -9.15 -0.18
C ILE A 33 -5.23 -8.85 -0.15
N ASN A 34 -6.02 -9.67 -0.84
CA ASN A 34 -7.45 -9.43 -0.93
C ASN A 34 -8.11 -9.48 0.44
N ASN A 35 -7.74 -10.45 1.27
CA ASN A 35 -8.32 -10.59 2.59
C ASN A 35 -7.97 -9.43 3.50
N ILE A 36 -6.77 -8.89 3.35
CA ILE A 36 -6.38 -7.70 4.10
C ILE A 36 -7.22 -6.50 3.64
N GLU A 37 -7.37 -6.35 2.33
CA GLU A 37 -8.08 -5.19 1.79
C GLU A 37 -9.56 -5.16 2.13
N VAL A 38 -10.18 -6.33 2.28
CA VAL A 38 -11.58 -6.38 2.65
C VAL A 38 -11.78 -6.47 4.17
N GLY A 39 -10.71 -6.45 4.93
CA GLY A 39 -10.80 -6.46 6.38
C GLY A 39 -11.05 -7.82 7.00
N ARG A 40 -10.96 -8.90 6.21
CA ARG A 40 -11.19 -10.24 6.71
C ARG A 40 -10.00 -10.78 7.48
N TYR A 41 -8.83 -10.27 7.22
CA TYR A 41 -7.59 -10.70 7.83
C TYR A 41 -6.75 -9.45 8.07
N ALA A 42 -6.37 -9.21 9.32
CA ALA A 42 -5.63 -8.00 9.66
C ALA A 42 -4.19 -8.03 9.16
N GLY A 43 -3.68 -9.22 8.89
CA GLY A 43 -2.27 -9.35 8.52
C GLY A 43 -1.40 -9.39 9.76
N ASP A 44 -0.33 -10.18 9.70
CA ASP A 44 0.61 -10.12 10.80
C ASP A 44 1.58 -8.96 10.56
N PRO A 45 2.34 -8.55 11.58
CA PRO A 45 3.21 -7.38 11.45
C PRO A 45 4.21 -7.49 10.32
N LYS A 46 4.74 -8.68 10.07
CA LYS A 46 5.71 -8.85 8.98
C LYS A 46 5.07 -8.67 7.63
N THR A 47 3.87 -9.22 7.45
CA THR A 47 3.14 -9.09 6.20
C THR A 47 2.82 -7.63 5.92
N LEU A 48 2.34 -6.92 6.94
CA LEU A 48 2.01 -5.51 6.77
C LEU A 48 3.25 -4.67 6.49
N GLU A 49 4.36 -5.03 7.10
CA GLU A 49 5.61 -4.32 6.86
C GLU A 49 6.07 -4.47 5.42
N VAL A 50 5.97 -5.69 4.88
CA VAL A 50 6.35 -5.93 3.48
C VAL A 50 5.47 -5.11 2.55
N ILE A 51 4.17 -5.09 2.81
CA ILE A 51 3.25 -4.33 1.98
C ILE A 51 3.59 -2.85 2.05
N GLN A 52 3.78 -2.33 3.26
CA GLN A 52 4.05 -0.92 3.45
C GLN A 52 5.36 -0.51 2.77
N ARG A 53 6.40 -1.33 2.92
CA ARG A 53 7.69 -1.02 2.33
C ARG A 53 7.62 -1.05 0.81
N THR A 54 6.95 -2.06 0.26
CA THR A 54 6.82 -2.19 -1.17
C THR A 54 6.09 -1.00 -1.78
N LEU A 55 4.98 -0.60 -1.15
CA LEU A 55 4.23 0.55 -1.64
C LEU A 55 5.02 1.84 -1.46
N GLY A 56 5.78 1.94 -0.37
CA GLY A 56 6.62 3.11 -0.13
C GLY A 56 7.69 3.27 -1.20
N VAL A 57 8.32 2.17 -1.57
CA VAL A 57 9.33 2.21 -2.63
C VAL A 57 8.70 2.62 -3.96
N ALA A 58 7.44 2.22 -4.17
CA ALA A 58 6.73 2.56 -5.40
C ALA A 58 6.25 4.02 -5.43
N GLY A 59 6.38 4.75 -4.33
CA GLY A 59 6.05 6.16 -4.33
C GLY A 59 4.94 6.58 -3.38
N ILE A 60 4.47 5.68 -2.54
CA ILE A 60 3.38 5.99 -1.62
C ILE A 60 3.94 6.48 -0.29
N GLU A 61 3.39 7.58 0.16
CA GLU A 61 3.66 8.08 1.51
C GLU A 61 2.41 7.81 2.34
N PHE A 62 2.56 7.12 3.47
CA PHE A 62 1.44 6.81 4.33
C PHE A 62 1.26 7.92 5.35
N ILE A 63 0.01 8.32 5.55
CA ILE A 63 -0.33 9.39 6.47
C ILE A 63 -1.07 8.78 7.63
N ASP A 64 -0.49 8.91 8.84
CA ASP A 64 -1.12 8.38 10.05
C ASP A 64 -2.34 9.18 10.42
N GLU A 65 -3.20 8.55 11.20
CA GLU A 65 -4.35 9.22 11.74
C GLU A 65 -3.90 10.43 12.56
N ASN A 66 -4.42 11.59 12.22
CA ASN A 66 -4.04 12.81 12.92
C ASN A 66 -5.24 13.74 13.10
N GLY A 67 -6.41 13.15 13.24
CA GLY A 67 -7.66 13.90 13.39
C GLY A 67 -8.48 13.90 12.13
N GLY A 68 -7.87 13.60 10.99
CA GLY A 68 -8.58 13.57 9.73
C GLY A 68 -8.70 12.19 9.12
N GLY A 69 -8.23 11.17 9.85
CA GLY A 69 -8.24 9.82 9.35
C GLY A 69 -6.93 9.46 8.65
N PRO A 70 -6.60 8.17 8.62
CA PRO A 70 -5.38 7.73 7.92
C PRO A 70 -5.56 7.86 6.41
N GLY A 71 -4.48 8.10 5.71
CA GLY A 71 -4.52 8.27 4.27
C GLY A 71 -3.22 7.91 3.60
N VAL A 72 -3.15 8.20 2.32
CA VAL A 72 -1.91 8.01 1.55
C VAL A 72 -1.80 9.19 0.59
N ARG A 73 -0.58 9.39 0.11
CA ARG A 73 -0.31 10.40 -0.90
C ARG A 73 0.80 9.90 -1.80
N LEU A 74 0.73 10.22 -3.07
CA LEU A 74 1.85 9.96 -3.96
C LEU A 74 2.94 10.95 -3.64
N ARG A 75 4.16 10.43 -3.42
CA ARG A 75 5.28 11.28 -3.12
C ARG A 75 5.59 12.09 -4.36
N LYS A 76 5.81 13.37 -4.15
CA LYS A 76 6.21 14.17 -5.25
C LYS A 76 7.63 13.84 -5.59
N THR A 77 7.87 13.05 -6.56
CA THR A 77 9.12 12.59 -6.70
C THR A 77 9.80 13.17 -7.70
N VAL A 78 10.56 13.18 -7.46
CA VAL A 78 11.35 13.10 -7.97
C VAL A 78 11.60 12.23 -9.06
N ARG A 79 11.26 11.44 -9.23
CA ARG A 79 11.45 10.55 -10.12
C ARG A 79 10.73 10.51 -11.13
N GLU A 80 10.52 11.19 -11.37
CA GLU A 80 9.96 11.12 -12.07
C GLU A 80 10.18 10.88 -13.11
N LYS A 81 10.21 10.94 -13.35
CA LYS A 81 10.35 10.71 -14.13
C LYS A 81 10.57 10.89 -14.97
N PRO A 82 10.84 10.86 -15.33
CA PRO A 82 10.99 10.98 -16.12
C PRO A 82 10.94 10.91 -17.09
N SER A 83 10.74 11.10 -17.35
CA SER A 83 10.65 11.03 -18.15
C SER A 83 10.71 10.86 -18.84
N ARG A 84 10.48 10.90 -19.14
CA ARG A 84 10.41 10.80 -19.75
C ARG A 84 10.77 10.98 -20.25
#